data_45e1c874bed21e15c285a3f1cdf810c0
#
_entry.id   45e1c874bed21e15c285a3f1cdf810c0
#
_cell.length_a   1.000
_cell.length_b   1.000
_cell.length_c   1.000
_cell.angle_alpha   90.00
_cell.angle_beta   90.00
_cell.angle_gamma   90.00
#
_symmetry.space_group_name_H-M   'P 1'
#
loop_
_entity.id
_entity.type
_entity.pdbx_description
1 polymer ?
#
loop_
_entity_poly.entity_id
_entity_poly.type
_entity_poly.pdbx_seq_one_letter_code
_entity_poly.pdbx_strand_id
1 'polypeptide(L)'
;RPAYSNLSWFTMLFAGGIGTVLMFWGVAEPISHFSEPPLPGVEAYSAEAARDAMSIAIYHLGLHTWTIFTLPGLAFAYFIYRYDLPIRVSSVFYPLLREGIHGPIGKTIDIFAVLGTLFGVAVSLGLGSAQIAAGLSELFGWQDGVTLKVFILAALTAVAVASIVAGLDSGVKLLSNINIGLA
;
A
#
# COMPACT_ATOMS: atom_id res chain seq x y z
N ARG A 1 -14.07 -24.53 2.64
CA ARG A 1 -13.74 -24.24 1.21
C ARG A 1 -13.27 -22.79 1.10
N PRO A 2 -12.32 -22.47 0.21
CA PRO A 2 -11.93 -21.09 -0.05
C PRO A 2 -13.14 -20.23 -0.47
N ALA A 3 -13.22 -18.99 0.03
CA ALA A 3 -14.31 -18.08 -0.32
C ALA A 3 -14.20 -17.57 -1.77
N TYR A 4 -12.98 -17.50 -2.31
CA TYR A 4 -12.68 -17.01 -3.65
C TYR A 4 -11.99 -18.07 -4.52
N SER A 5 -12.13 -17.95 -5.84
CA SER A 5 -11.32 -18.72 -6.77
C SER A 5 -9.84 -18.31 -6.66
N ASN A 6 -8.92 -19.20 -7.04
CA ASN A 6 -7.49 -18.92 -7.00
C ASN A 6 -7.13 -17.66 -7.80
N LEU A 7 -7.79 -17.44 -8.94
CA LEU A 7 -7.57 -16.25 -9.75
C LEU A 7 -8.03 -14.98 -9.03
N SER A 8 -9.25 -14.95 -8.50
CA SER A 8 -9.75 -13.78 -7.76
C SER A 8 -8.92 -13.49 -6.51
N TRP A 9 -8.49 -14.53 -5.79
CA TRP A 9 -7.58 -14.39 -4.66
C TRP A 9 -6.25 -13.77 -5.10
N PHE A 10 -5.66 -14.28 -6.16
CA PHE A 10 -4.41 -13.74 -6.71
C PHE A 10 -4.57 -12.28 -7.15
N THR A 11 -5.64 -11.94 -7.89
CA THR A 11 -5.87 -10.57 -8.36
C THR A 11 -6.05 -9.57 -7.21
N MET A 12 -6.74 -9.95 -6.14
CA MET A 12 -6.89 -9.10 -4.95
C MET A 12 -5.56 -8.86 -4.23
N LEU A 13 -4.73 -9.91 -4.08
CA LEU A 13 -3.38 -9.77 -3.51
C LEU A 13 -2.46 -8.95 -4.42
N PHE A 14 -2.50 -9.19 -5.72
CA PHE A 14 -1.73 -8.45 -6.70
C PHE A 14 -2.09 -6.96 -6.68
N ALA A 15 -3.38 -6.62 -6.72
CA ALA A 15 -3.84 -5.24 -6.68
C ALA A 15 -3.48 -4.52 -5.36
N GLY A 16 -3.43 -5.26 -4.24
CA GLY A 16 -3.00 -4.71 -2.95
C GLY A 16 -1.48 -4.51 -2.84
N GLY A 17 -0.69 -5.33 -3.54
CA GLY A 17 0.77 -5.31 -3.47
C GLY A 17 1.43 -4.56 -4.61
N ILE A 18 0.97 -4.80 -5.84
CA ILE A 18 1.54 -4.20 -7.05
C ILE A 18 0.54 -3.15 -7.57
N GLY A 19 0.62 -1.98 -7.01
CA GLY A 19 -0.12 -0.83 -7.51
C GLY A 19 0.79 0.11 -8.28
N THR A 20 0.26 1.27 -8.64
CA THR A 20 0.98 2.38 -9.29
C THR A 20 2.31 2.71 -8.58
N VAL A 21 2.35 2.57 -7.26
CA VAL A 21 3.54 2.84 -6.45
C VAL A 21 4.71 1.93 -6.85
N LEU A 22 4.51 0.62 -6.93
CA LEU A 22 5.59 -0.30 -7.30
C LEU A 22 6.04 -0.09 -8.75
N MET A 23 5.09 0.07 -9.67
CA MET A 23 5.40 0.29 -11.08
C MET A 23 6.16 1.61 -11.32
N PHE A 24 5.80 2.66 -10.60
CA PHE A 24 6.48 3.94 -10.67
C PHE A 24 7.84 3.90 -9.96
N TRP A 25 7.86 3.51 -8.69
CA TRP A 25 9.08 3.55 -7.87
C TRP A 25 10.10 2.47 -8.25
N GLY A 26 9.68 1.38 -8.85
CA GLY A 26 10.61 0.38 -9.39
C GLY A 26 11.58 0.95 -10.42
N VAL A 27 11.20 2.04 -11.07
CA VAL A 27 12.06 2.78 -12.02
C VAL A 27 12.57 4.09 -11.42
N ALA A 28 11.69 4.87 -10.79
CA ALA A 28 12.01 6.20 -10.30
C ALA A 28 13.02 6.16 -9.14
N GLU A 29 12.92 5.21 -8.23
CA GLU A 29 13.81 5.13 -7.07
C GLU A 29 15.27 4.86 -7.43
N PRO A 30 15.62 3.83 -8.23
CA PRO A 30 17.01 3.63 -8.62
C PRO A 30 17.56 4.81 -9.43
N ILE A 31 16.77 5.48 -10.27
CA ILE A 31 17.20 6.67 -11.01
C ILE A 31 17.46 7.82 -10.05
N SER A 32 16.59 8.07 -9.09
CA SER A 32 16.75 9.12 -8.09
C SER A 32 18.02 8.92 -7.26
N HIS A 33 18.24 7.70 -6.74
CA HIS A 33 19.44 7.40 -5.95
C HIS A 33 20.73 7.38 -6.78
N PHE A 34 20.65 7.15 -8.08
CA PHE A 34 21.79 7.26 -8.99
C PHE A 34 22.19 8.69 -9.22
N SER A 35 21.21 9.61 -9.36
CA SER A 35 21.44 11.04 -9.56
C SER A 35 21.75 11.79 -8.26
N GLU A 36 21.15 11.33 -7.14
CA GLU A 36 21.31 11.92 -5.81
C GLU A 36 21.57 10.80 -4.78
N PRO A 37 22.83 10.30 -4.69
CA PRO A 37 23.15 9.20 -3.78
C PRO A 37 22.86 9.55 -2.33
N PRO A 38 22.11 8.72 -1.58
CA PRO A 38 21.80 8.98 -0.18
C PRO A 38 22.95 8.65 0.76
N LEU A 39 23.96 7.90 0.31
CA LEU A 39 25.12 7.52 1.12
C LEU A 39 26.22 8.57 1.05
N PRO A 40 26.82 8.94 2.20
CA PRO A 40 27.90 9.94 2.22
C PRO A 40 29.13 9.48 1.44
N GLY A 41 29.71 10.37 0.66
CA GLY A 41 30.95 10.12 -0.08
C GLY A 41 30.79 9.41 -1.42
N VAL A 42 29.57 9.02 -1.81
CA VAL A 42 29.29 8.44 -3.12
C VAL A 42 29.07 9.56 -4.13
N GLU A 43 29.81 9.53 -5.23
CA GLU A 43 29.66 10.49 -6.31
C GLU A 43 28.45 10.16 -7.20
N ALA A 44 27.63 11.17 -7.50
CA ALA A 44 26.48 11.02 -8.39
C ALA A 44 26.90 10.50 -9.78
N TYR A 45 26.06 9.71 -10.40
CA TYR A 45 26.27 9.09 -11.71
C TYR A 45 27.49 8.15 -11.80
N SER A 46 28.10 7.77 -10.69
CA SER A 46 29.21 6.83 -10.63
C SER A 46 28.75 5.38 -10.70
N ALA A 47 29.68 4.44 -10.97
CA ALA A 47 29.39 3.02 -10.91
C ALA A 47 29.04 2.54 -9.48
N GLU A 48 29.53 3.24 -8.46
CA GLU A 48 29.20 3.00 -7.06
C GLU A 48 27.76 3.46 -6.78
N ALA A 49 27.40 4.68 -7.19
CA ALA A 49 26.03 5.19 -7.09
C ALA A 49 25.01 4.27 -7.78
N ALA A 50 25.34 3.70 -8.94
CA ALA A 50 24.46 2.76 -9.65
C ALA A 50 24.23 1.47 -8.86
N ARG A 51 25.26 0.92 -8.23
CA ARG A 51 25.17 -0.28 -7.40
C ARG A 51 24.35 -0.04 -6.13
N ASP A 52 24.62 1.08 -5.47
CA ASP A 52 23.92 1.45 -4.24
C ASP A 52 22.45 1.75 -4.51
N ALA A 53 22.15 2.50 -5.57
CA ALA A 53 20.79 2.78 -6.01
C ALA A 53 19.98 1.51 -6.26
N MET A 54 20.56 0.54 -6.97
CA MET A 54 19.91 -0.74 -7.21
C MET A 54 19.75 -1.56 -5.92
N SER A 55 20.77 -1.56 -5.06
CA SER A 55 20.72 -2.28 -3.78
C SER A 55 19.63 -1.72 -2.86
N ILE A 56 19.49 -0.39 -2.79
CA ILE A 56 18.46 0.29 -2.01
C ILE A 56 17.08 -0.01 -2.59
N ALA A 57 16.90 0.10 -3.90
CA ALA A 57 15.63 -0.21 -4.55
C ALA A 57 15.20 -1.66 -4.32
N ILE A 58 16.12 -2.63 -4.44
CA ILE A 58 15.85 -4.04 -4.13
C ILE A 58 15.53 -4.23 -2.64
N TYR A 59 16.18 -3.49 -1.75
CA TYR A 59 15.88 -3.50 -0.32
C TYR A 59 14.47 -2.99 -0.04
N HIS A 60 14.03 -1.89 -0.64
CA HIS A 60 12.73 -1.29 -0.43
C HIS A 60 11.58 -2.04 -1.11
N LEU A 61 11.84 -2.65 -2.27
CA LEU A 61 10.80 -3.31 -3.09
C LEU A 61 10.88 -4.83 -3.03
N GLY A 62 11.92 -5.38 -2.40
CA GLY A 62 12.20 -6.81 -2.34
C GLY A 62 11.50 -7.54 -1.20
N LEU A 63 11.86 -8.82 -1.04
CA LEU A 63 11.20 -9.77 -0.14
C LEU A 63 11.13 -9.33 1.31
N HIS A 64 12.16 -8.68 1.84
CA HIS A 64 12.17 -8.30 3.25
C HIS A 64 11.22 -7.14 3.58
N THR A 65 10.96 -6.23 2.68
CA THR A 65 9.87 -5.27 2.85
C THR A 65 8.50 -5.96 2.89
N TRP A 66 8.29 -6.96 2.03
CA TRP A 66 7.04 -7.72 2.01
C TRP A 66 6.82 -8.57 3.26
N THR A 67 7.85 -8.89 4.04
CA THR A 67 7.67 -9.56 5.34
C THR A 67 6.94 -8.69 6.36
N ILE A 68 7.02 -7.36 6.24
CA ILE A 68 6.25 -6.42 7.07
C ILE A 68 4.74 -6.64 6.93
N PHE A 69 4.30 -7.04 5.74
CA PHE A 69 2.89 -7.36 5.47
C PHE A 69 2.57 -8.83 5.76
N THR A 70 3.48 -9.73 5.45
CA THR A 70 3.28 -11.18 5.59
C THR A 70 3.15 -11.59 7.05
N LEU A 71 4.00 -11.07 7.94
CA LEU A 71 3.96 -11.40 9.36
C LEU A 71 2.66 -10.96 10.03
N PRO A 72 2.21 -9.70 9.93
CA PRO A 72 0.90 -9.30 10.44
C PRO A 72 -0.25 -10.07 9.79
N GLY A 73 -0.20 -10.29 8.48
CA GLY A 73 -1.21 -11.07 7.76
C GLY A 73 -1.37 -12.49 8.31
N LEU A 74 -0.24 -13.17 8.57
CA LEU A 74 -0.23 -14.49 9.19
C LEU A 74 -0.77 -14.46 10.63
N ALA A 75 -0.35 -13.46 11.41
CA ALA A 75 -0.83 -13.28 12.78
C ALA A 75 -2.34 -13.01 12.81
N PHE A 76 -2.86 -12.14 11.95
CA PHE A 76 -4.29 -11.92 11.80
C PHE A 76 -5.03 -13.21 11.41
N ALA A 77 -4.56 -13.92 10.39
CA ALA A 77 -5.17 -15.17 9.97
C ALA A 77 -5.22 -16.19 11.11
N TYR A 78 -4.14 -16.32 11.87
CA TYR A 78 -4.04 -17.24 12.99
C TYR A 78 -5.01 -16.88 14.11
N PHE A 79 -4.99 -15.65 14.62
CA PHE A 79 -5.81 -15.27 15.77
C PHE A 79 -7.28 -15.12 15.43
N ILE A 80 -7.61 -14.62 14.24
CA ILE A 80 -9.01 -14.48 13.82
C ILE A 80 -9.65 -15.84 13.53
N TYR A 81 -8.99 -16.68 12.71
CA TYR A 81 -9.62 -17.93 12.23
C TYR A 81 -9.38 -19.13 13.14
N ARG A 82 -8.35 -19.14 14.01
CA ARG A 82 -8.08 -20.25 14.92
C ARG A 82 -8.57 -19.99 16.34
N TYR A 83 -8.64 -18.74 16.77
CA TYR A 83 -9.12 -18.34 18.08
C TYR A 83 -10.47 -17.65 18.04
N ASP A 84 -11.04 -17.45 16.85
CA ASP A 84 -12.34 -16.82 16.65
C ASP A 84 -12.43 -15.40 17.25
N LEU A 85 -11.28 -14.68 17.19
CA LEU A 85 -11.18 -13.34 17.74
C LEU A 85 -11.68 -12.28 16.74
N PRO A 86 -12.10 -11.11 17.22
CA PRO A 86 -12.55 -10.02 16.35
C PRO A 86 -11.48 -9.58 15.33
N ILE A 87 -11.91 -9.12 14.14
CA ILE A 87 -11.03 -8.61 13.08
C ILE A 87 -10.54 -7.21 13.46
N ARG A 88 -9.50 -7.16 14.28
CA ARG A 88 -8.86 -5.91 14.74
C ARG A 88 -7.43 -6.15 15.22
N VAL A 89 -6.62 -5.11 15.25
CA VAL A 89 -5.19 -5.21 15.56
C VAL A 89 -4.97 -5.70 16.99
N SER A 90 -5.79 -5.30 17.95
CA SER A 90 -5.68 -5.75 19.33
C SER A 90 -5.76 -7.27 19.48
N SER A 91 -6.45 -7.98 18.58
CA SER A 91 -6.58 -9.44 18.61
C SER A 91 -5.24 -10.17 18.44
N VAL A 92 -4.29 -9.59 17.71
CA VAL A 92 -2.95 -10.15 17.55
C VAL A 92 -2.17 -10.18 18.87
N PHE A 93 -2.51 -9.29 19.80
CA PHE A 93 -1.90 -9.19 21.13
C PHE A 93 -2.56 -10.09 22.17
N TYR A 94 -3.51 -10.95 21.78
CA TYR A 94 -4.21 -11.85 22.70
C TYR A 94 -3.28 -12.68 23.58
N PRO A 95 -2.15 -13.24 23.10
CA PRO A 95 -1.25 -14.02 23.95
C PRO A 95 -0.69 -13.22 25.13
N LEU A 96 -0.53 -11.90 24.97
CA LEU A 96 0.01 -11.00 25.99
C LEU A 96 -1.08 -10.37 26.86
N LEU A 97 -2.20 -9.99 26.28
CA LEU A 97 -3.23 -9.19 26.92
C LEU A 97 -4.45 -10.01 27.37
N ARG A 98 -4.63 -11.22 26.85
CA ARG A 98 -5.81 -12.05 27.12
C ARG A 98 -7.11 -11.26 26.92
N GLU A 99 -8.02 -11.26 27.90
CA GLU A 99 -9.26 -10.48 27.89
C GLU A 99 -9.03 -8.95 27.85
N GLY A 100 -7.81 -8.51 28.15
CA GLY A 100 -7.44 -7.09 28.06
C GLY A 100 -7.54 -6.49 26.64
N ILE A 101 -7.60 -7.34 25.59
CA ILE A 101 -7.89 -6.89 24.22
C ILE A 101 -9.27 -6.23 24.10
N HIS A 102 -10.22 -6.55 24.98
CA HIS A 102 -11.55 -5.96 25.02
C HIS A 102 -11.60 -4.70 25.91
N GLY A 103 -10.54 -4.47 26.70
CA GLY A 103 -10.41 -3.37 27.64
C GLY A 103 -9.81 -2.08 27.04
N PRO A 104 -9.45 -1.12 27.90
CA PRO A 104 -8.88 0.15 27.46
C PRO A 104 -7.59 0.01 26.65
N ILE A 105 -6.72 -0.94 27.01
CA ILE A 105 -5.45 -1.18 26.31
C ILE A 105 -5.72 -1.65 24.87
N GLY A 106 -6.60 -2.64 24.70
CA GLY A 106 -6.98 -3.11 23.36
C GLY A 106 -7.60 -2.01 22.51
N LYS A 107 -8.49 -1.17 23.09
CA LYS A 107 -9.06 -0.01 22.40
C LYS A 107 -8.00 1.01 21.99
N THR A 108 -7.01 1.25 22.83
CA THR A 108 -5.91 2.16 22.52
C THR A 108 -5.09 1.63 21.32
N ILE A 109 -4.77 0.34 21.30
CA ILE A 109 -4.07 -0.30 20.18
C ILE A 109 -4.90 -0.13 18.89
N ASP A 110 -6.19 -0.40 18.93
CA ASP A 110 -7.06 -0.29 17.76
C ASP A 110 -7.19 1.16 17.26
N ILE A 111 -7.24 2.15 18.18
CA ILE A 111 -7.24 3.58 17.82
C ILE A 111 -5.95 3.95 17.09
N PHE A 112 -4.79 3.57 17.62
CA PHE A 112 -3.51 3.83 16.95
C PHE A 112 -3.41 3.14 15.59
N ALA A 113 -3.94 1.92 15.45
CA ALA A 113 -4.00 1.22 14.18
C ALA A 113 -4.87 1.95 13.16
N VAL A 114 -6.05 2.45 13.57
CA VAL A 114 -6.93 3.25 12.71
C VAL A 114 -6.26 4.56 12.30
N LEU A 115 -5.62 5.27 13.23
CA LEU A 115 -4.89 6.50 12.92
C LEU A 115 -3.74 6.24 11.95
N GLY A 116 -2.93 5.20 12.18
CA GLY A 116 -1.85 4.81 11.27
C GLY A 116 -2.37 4.49 9.87
N THR A 117 -3.48 3.76 9.76
CA THR A 117 -4.13 3.45 8.48
C THR A 117 -4.63 4.73 7.80
N LEU A 118 -5.25 5.64 8.55
CA LEU A 118 -5.75 6.91 8.01
C LEU A 118 -4.62 7.74 7.39
N PHE A 119 -3.52 7.92 8.12
CA PHE A 119 -2.35 8.65 7.59
C PHE A 119 -1.71 7.94 6.41
N GLY A 120 -1.57 6.60 6.46
CA GLY A 120 -1.02 5.82 5.34
C GLY A 120 -1.85 5.95 4.07
N VAL A 121 -3.17 5.87 4.17
CA VAL A 121 -4.10 6.07 3.04
C VAL A 121 -4.02 7.51 2.52
N ALA A 122 -3.98 8.51 3.40
CA ALA A 122 -3.88 9.90 3.00
C ALA A 122 -2.59 10.19 2.20
N VAL A 123 -1.45 9.66 2.65
CA VAL A 123 -0.17 9.77 1.93
C VAL A 123 -0.25 9.08 0.57
N SER A 124 -0.76 7.84 0.52
CA SER A 124 -0.87 7.08 -0.72
C SER A 124 -1.76 7.75 -1.76
N LEU A 125 -2.91 8.27 -1.33
CA LEU A 125 -3.82 9.03 -2.21
C LEU A 125 -3.19 10.34 -2.68
N GLY A 126 -2.47 11.03 -1.80
CA GLY A 126 -1.76 12.27 -2.13
C GLY A 126 -0.69 12.05 -3.19
N LEU A 127 0.19 11.06 -2.99
CA LEU A 127 1.23 10.69 -3.96
C LEU A 127 0.61 10.18 -5.27
N GLY A 128 -0.39 9.31 -5.22
CA GLY A 128 -1.09 8.82 -6.41
C GLY A 128 -1.74 9.94 -7.21
N SER A 129 -2.37 10.92 -6.56
CA SER A 129 -2.96 12.07 -7.23
C SER A 129 -1.91 12.94 -7.93
N ALA A 130 -0.74 13.12 -7.31
CA ALA A 130 0.37 13.87 -7.90
C ALA A 130 0.95 13.14 -9.12
N GLN A 131 1.12 11.82 -9.05
CA GLN A 131 1.59 10.99 -10.18
C GLN A 131 0.63 11.03 -11.37
N ILE A 132 -0.68 10.90 -11.10
CA ILE A 132 -1.71 10.99 -12.15
C ILE A 132 -1.72 12.40 -12.77
N ALA A 133 -1.63 13.46 -11.96
CA ALA A 133 -1.59 14.84 -12.45
C ALA A 133 -0.38 15.08 -13.36
N ALA A 134 0.80 14.60 -12.96
CA ALA A 134 2.02 14.69 -13.77
C ALA A 134 1.87 13.92 -15.10
N GLY A 135 1.31 12.70 -15.06
CA GLY A 135 1.04 11.93 -16.28
C GLY A 135 0.05 12.60 -17.22
N LEU A 136 -1.03 13.19 -16.71
CA LEU A 136 -2.00 13.92 -17.51
C LEU A 136 -1.40 15.21 -18.10
N SER A 137 -0.55 15.88 -17.35
CA SER A 137 0.18 17.05 -17.83
C SER A 137 1.09 16.70 -19.02
N GLU A 138 1.85 15.60 -18.90
CA GLU A 138 2.76 15.13 -19.95
C GLU A 138 2.01 14.68 -21.22
N LEU A 139 0.94 13.90 -21.06
CA LEU A 139 0.22 13.30 -22.18
C LEU A 139 -0.73 14.26 -22.88
N PHE A 140 -1.40 15.14 -22.14
CA PHE A 140 -2.49 15.99 -22.64
C PHE A 140 -2.18 17.49 -22.55
N GLY A 141 -1.01 17.89 -22.01
CA GLY A 141 -0.65 19.28 -21.81
C GLY A 141 -1.49 19.99 -20.74
N TRP A 142 -2.11 19.23 -19.83
CA TRP A 142 -2.91 19.84 -18.77
C TRP A 142 -2.01 20.54 -17.77
N GLN A 143 -2.47 21.67 -17.21
CA GLN A 143 -1.70 22.40 -16.23
C GLN A 143 -1.60 21.60 -14.92
N ASP A 144 -0.37 21.17 -14.57
CA ASP A 144 -0.10 20.51 -13.28
C ASP A 144 -0.19 21.54 -12.14
N GLY A 145 -1.34 21.57 -11.49
CA GLY A 145 -1.64 22.51 -10.42
C GLY A 145 -2.42 21.87 -9.28
N VAL A 146 -2.54 22.59 -8.18
CA VAL A 146 -3.29 22.14 -6.98
C VAL A 146 -4.73 21.76 -7.32
N THR A 147 -5.39 22.52 -8.19
CA THR A 147 -6.78 22.27 -8.59
C THR A 147 -6.95 20.91 -9.27
N LEU A 148 -6.05 20.55 -10.19
CA LEU A 148 -6.07 19.24 -10.85
C LEU A 148 -5.86 18.11 -9.84
N LYS A 149 -4.87 18.26 -8.94
CA LYS A 149 -4.57 17.26 -7.89
C LYS A 149 -5.75 17.06 -6.93
N VAL A 150 -6.40 18.15 -6.52
CA VAL A 150 -7.59 18.07 -5.65
C VAL A 150 -8.75 17.37 -6.36
N PHE A 151 -8.97 17.66 -7.65
CA PHE A 151 -10.03 17.00 -8.42
C PHE A 151 -9.75 15.49 -8.57
N ILE A 152 -8.52 15.11 -8.90
CA ILE A 152 -8.11 13.71 -8.99
C ILE A 152 -8.27 13.01 -7.62
N LEU A 153 -7.83 13.66 -6.55
CA LEU A 153 -7.94 13.13 -5.19
C LEU A 153 -9.41 12.89 -4.81
N ALA A 154 -10.30 13.84 -5.13
CA ALA A 154 -11.73 13.70 -4.88
C ALA A 154 -12.33 12.53 -5.69
N ALA A 155 -11.96 12.38 -6.96
CA ALA A 155 -12.40 11.27 -7.79
C ALA A 155 -11.91 9.91 -7.26
N LEU A 156 -10.62 9.79 -6.91
CA LEU A 156 -10.06 8.57 -6.33
C LEU A 156 -10.74 8.22 -5.00
N THR A 157 -10.98 9.22 -4.16
CA THR A 157 -11.68 9.03 -2.87
C THR A 157 -13.11 8.55 -3.10
N ALA A 158 -13.83 9.13 -4.06
CA ALA A 158 -15.19 8.70 -4.39
C ALA A 158 -15.22 7.24 -4.87
N VAL A 159 -14.29 6.82 -5.73
CA VAL A 159 -14.15 5.43 -6.18
C VAL A 159 -13.83 4.49 -5.01
N ALA A 160 -12.90 4.90 -4.13
CA ALA A 160 -12.55 4.11 -2.95
C ALA A 160 -13.74 3.93 -2.00
N VAL A 161 -14.48 5.01 -1.71
CA VAL A 161 -15.69 4.96 -0.88
C VAL A 161 -16.75 4.07 -1.51
N ALA A 162 -17.02 4.23 -2.81
CA ALA A 162 -17.98 3.40 -3.53
C ALA A 162 -17.59 1.90 -3.47
N SER A 163 -16.29 1.61 -3.62
CA SER A 163 -15.76 0.24 -3.51
C SER A 163 -15.95 -0.35 -2.12
N ILE A 164 -15.69 0.42 -1.06
CA ILE A 164 -15.85 -0.01 0.33
C ILE A 164 -17.33 -0.26 0.65
N VAL A 165 -18.21 0.64 0.23
CA VAL A 165 -19.67 0.53 0.45
C VAL A 165 -20.24 -0.68 -0.30
N ALA A 166 -19.74 -0.97 -1.51
CA ALA A 166 -20.14 -2.16 -2.28
C ALA A 166 -19.62 -3.48 -1.68
N GLY A 167 -18.63 -3.43 -0.79
CA GLY A 167 -18.05 -4.58 -0.10
C GLY A 167 -17.01 -5.35 -0.92
N LEU A 168 -16.50 -6.43 -0.33
CA LEU A 168 -15.39 -7.22 -0.91
C LEU A 168 -15.74 -7.84 -2.26
N ASP A 169 -16.92 -8.43 -2.38
CA ASP A 169 -17.30 -9.17 -3.60
C ASP A 169 -17.62 -8.27 -4.78
N SER A 170 -18.32 -7.17 -4.54
CA SER A 170 -18.82 -6.28 -5.59
C SER A 170 -17.93 -5.05 -5.82
N GLY A 171 -17.17 -4.65 -4.83
CA GLY A 171 -16.27 -3.49 -4.88
C GLY A 171 -14.82 -3.89 -5.11
N VAL A 172 -14.16 -4.38 -4.06
CA VAL A 172 -12.71 -4.65 -4.07
C VAL A 172 -12.33 -5.67 -5.13
N LYS A 173 -13.05 -6.79 -5.21
CA LYS A 173 -12.80 -7.84 -6.21
C LYS A 173 -12.98 -7.33 -7.64
N LEU A 174 -14.02 -6.53 -7.91
CA LEU A 174 -14.25 -5.96 -9.23
C LEU A 174 -13.11 -5.04 -9.65
N LEU A 175 -12.71 -4.10 -8.79
CA LEU A 175 -11.61 -3.18 -9.07
C LEU A 175 -10.27 -3.93 -9.23
N SER A 176 -10.02 -4.97 -8.44
CA SER A 176 -8.83 -5.81 -8.54
C SER A 176 -8.75 -6.55 -9.87
N ASN A 177 -9.88 -7.09 -10.34
CA ASN A 177 -9.94 -7.76 -11.64
C ASN A 177 -9.76 -6.78 -12.81
N ILE A 178 -10.27 -5.56 -12.71
CA ILE A 178 -10.02 -4.49 -13.70
C ILE A 178 -8.54 -4.11 -13.69
N ASN A 179 -7.96 -3.92 -12.52
CA ASN A 179 -6.56 -3.52 -12.38
C ASN A 179 -5.61 -4.53 -13.05
N ILE A 180 -5.81 -5.83 -12.83
CA ILE A 180 -4.94 -6.83 -13.46
C ILE A 180 -5.15 -6.95 -14.98
N GLY A 181 -6.31 -6.53 -15.46
CA GLY A 181 -6.58 -6.47 -16.90
C GLY A 181 -5.92 -5.26 -17.59
N LEU A 182 -5.55 -4.24 -16.82
CA LEU A 182 -4.87 -3.04 -17.28
C LEU A 182 -3.34 -3.11 -17.12
N ALA A 183 -2.84 -3.97 -16.21
CA ALA A 183 -1.42 -4.18 -15.92
C ALA A 183 -0.78 -5.15 -16.91
#